data_2e6a173b69f592fa7e02fbe0027684ee
#
_entry.id   2e6a173b69f592fa7e02fbe0027684ee
#
_cell.length_a   1.000
_cell.length_b   1.000
_cell.length_c   1.000
_cell.angle_alpha   90.00
_cell.angle_beta   90.00
_cell.angle_gamma   90.00
#
_symmetry.space_group_name_H-M   'P 1'
#
loop_
_entity.id
_entity.type
_entity.pdbx_description
1 polymer ?
#
loop_
_entity_poly.entity_id
_entity_poly.type
_entity_poly.pdbx_seq_one_letter_code
_entity_poly.pdbx_strand_id
1 'polypeptide(L)'
;MNRRSILIASPIVALGFSFSGMAVDSTAKAAEIKLVCAVALHPAIDAIILDFEKSTGHKLTVAYGTAGAVADRVQKGEAADIVISSVPMIDRLQAQGKVLAGDRVIFAKVGVGVFVRKGAAKPDMSSADSFKRAMLAARTVAYPDPGGGGASGIYVSTLLERLGIAADMKPKTKLLPPTEVLYGSIASGDVEIGFNQISEILAQPTVELAGPLPSAVQNYTQFAPGIIAGSNHADAARALVAFLSSPLAQAVLKAKGFE
;
A
#
# COMPACT_ATOMS: atom_id res chain seq x y z
N MET A 1 22.78 74.61 -57.95
CA MET A 1 21.59 73.77 -58.10
C MET A 1 21.47 72.92 -56.84
N ASN A 2 20.65 73.37 -55.87
CA ASN A 2 20.53 72.69 -54.51
C ASN A 2 19.33 71.76 -54.57
N ARG A 3 19.61 70.49 -54.26
CA ARG A 3 18.53 69.51 -53.90
C ARG A 3 18.51 69.36 -52.41
N ARG A 4 17.48 69.87 -51.80
CA ARG A 4 17.14 69.65 -50.40
C ARG A 4 16.41 68.30 -50.29
N SER A 5 17.00 67.32 -49.54
CA SER A 5 16.32 66.10 -49.14
C SER A 5 15.60 66.32 -47.84
N ILE A 6 14.29 66.04 -47.81
CA ILE A 6 13.42 66.13 -46.65
C ILE A 6 13.41 64.78 -46.05
N LEU A 7 13.91 64.65 -44.79
CA LEU A 7 13.78 63.47 -43.92
C LEU A 7 12.42 63.50 -43.21
N ILE A 8 11.58 62.55 -43.53
CA ILE A 8 10.31 62.32 -42.82
C ILE A 8 10.60 61.31 -41.68
N ALA A 9 10.51 61.79 -40.46
CA ALA A 9 10.60 60.96 -39.28
C ALA A 9 9.20 60.38 -38.93
N SER A 10 9.03 59.08 -39.01
CA SER A 10 7.83 58.40 -38.54
C SER A 10 7.99 58.04 -37.06
N PRO A 11 7.00 58.29 -36.19
CA PRO A 11 7.04 57.86 -34.81
C PRO A 11 6.66 56.37 -34.72
N ILE A 12 7.54 55.53 -34.14
CA ILE A 12 7.26 54.18 -33.76
C ILE A 12 6.49 54.20 -32.43
N VAL A 13 5.20 53.90 -32.47
CA VAL A 13 4.38 53.67 -31.28
C VAL A 13 4.69 52.24 -30.77
N ALA A 14 5.45 52.15 -29.71
CA ALA A 14 5.65 50.90 -29.00
C ALA A 14 4.43 50.57 -28.14
N LEU A 15 3.58 49.63 -28.58
CA LEU A 15 2.52 49.05 -27.76
C LEU A 15 3.18 48.11 -26.75
N GLY A 16 3.33 48.56 -25.51
CA GLY A 16 3.73 47.75 -24.39
C GLY A 16 2.60 46.79 -24.01
N PHE A 17 2.71 45.51 -24.38
CA PHE A 17 1.88 44.43 -23.83
C PHE A 17 2.35 44.13 -22.41
N SER A 18 1.68 44.71 -21.41
CA SER A 18 1.83 44.32 -20.02
C SER A 18 1.23 42.92 -19.84
N PHE A 19 2.06 41.89 -19.83
CA PHE A 19 1.66 40.56 -19.42
C PHE A 19 1.49 40.57 -17.87
N SER A 20 0.27 40.88 -17.42
CA SER A 20 -0.12 40.65 -16.02
C SER A 20 -0.13 39.14 -15.80
N GLY A 21 0.99 38.61 -15.32
CA GLY A 21 1.03 37.26 -14.82
C GLY A 21 0.06 37.13 -13.63
N MET A 22 -1.09 36.52 -13.87
CA MET A 22 -1.93 36.02 -12.80
C MET A 22 -1.12 34.92 -12.12
N ALA A 23 -0.39 35.27 -11.05
CA ALA A 23 0.06 34.30 -10.07
C ALA A 23 -1.21 33.64 -9.52
N VAL A 24 -1.46 32.39 -9.91
CA VAL A 24 -2.46 31.56 -9.26
C VAL A 24 -1.90 31.27 -7.88
N ASP A 25 -2.28 32.10 -6.91
CA ASP A 25 -1.97 31.94 -5.51
C ASP A 25 -2.82 30.77 -5.00
N SER A 26 -2.40 29.55 -5.36
CA SER A 26 -2.97 28.32 -4.84
C SER A 26 -2.35 28.03 -3.45
N THR A 27 -2.63 28.89 -2.48
CA THR A 27 -2.44 28.55 -1.08
C THR A 27 -3.57 27.58 -0.69
N ALA A 28 -3.45 26.32 -1.12
CA ALA A 28 -4.30 25.27 -0.59
C ALA A 28 -4.14 25.30 0.93
N LYS A 29 -5.22 25.63 1.65
CA LYS A 29 -5.21 25.68 3.11
C LYS A 29 -4.73 24.34 3.65
N ALA A 30 -3.73 24.34 4.54
CA ALA A 30 -3.26 23.13 5.20
C ALA A 30 -4.45 22.38 5.81
N ALA A 31 -4.55 21.10 5.52
CA ALA A 31 -5.61 20.22 6.01
C ALA A 31 -5.01 19.08 6.85
N GLU A 32 -5.76 18.61 7.83
CA GLU A 32 -5.49 17.38 8.54
C GLU A 32 -6.29 16.25 7.88
N ILE A 33 -5.59 15.32 7.22
CA ILE A 33 -6.17 14.21 6.47
C ILE A 33 -6.22 12.98 7.37
N LYS A 34 -7.38 12.37 7.51
CA LYS A 34 -7.56 11.10 8.21
C LYS A 34 -7.50 9.94 7.20
N LEU A 35 -6.44 9.15 7.28
CA LEU A 35 -6.24 7.96 6.46
C LEU A 35 -6.56 6.69 7.26
N VAL A 36 -7.40 5.82 6.71
CA VAL A 36 -7.58 4.44 7.17
C VAL A 36 -6.85 3.52 6.20
N CYS A 37 -5.82 2.80 6.66
CA CYS A 37 -4.85 2.14 5.79
C CYS A 37 -4.65 0.66 6.10
N ALA A 38 -4.53 -0.16 5.06
CA ALA A 38 -4.15 -1.56 5.20
C ALA A 38 -2.76 -1.70 5.83
N VAL A 39 -2.65 -2.53 6.87
CA VAL A 39 -1.44 -2.68 7.70
C VAL A 39 -0.20 -3.13 6.92
N ALA A 40 -0.37 -3.84 5.82
CA ALA A 40 0.73 -4.22 4.94
C ALA A 40 1.52 -3.00 4.41
N LEU A 41 0.89 -1.83 4.33
CA LEU A 41 1.50 -0.58 3.89
C LEU A 41 2.16 0.22 5.03
N HIS A 42 1.93 -0.16 6.30
CA HIS A 42 2.45 0.55 7.48
C HIS A 42 3.95 0.91 7.36
N PRO A 43 4.87 -0.05 7.04
CA PRO A 43 6.30 0.27 6.99
C PRO A 43 6.69 1.28 5.89
N ALA A 44 5.87 1.38 4.84
CA ALA A 44 6.10 2.33 3.76
C ALA A 44 5.43 3.68 4.05
N ILE A 45 4.18 3.69 4.49
CA ILE A 45 3.43 4.91 4.78
C ILE A 45 4.14 5.72 5.87
N ASP A 46 4.56 5.08 6.98
CA ASP A 46 5.29 5.77 8.05
C ASP A 46 6.61 6.40 7.58
N ALA A 47 7.27 5.76 6.61
CA ALA A 47 8.51 6.30 6.03
C ALA A 47 8.27 7.49 5.09
N ILE A 48 7.09 7.63 4.49
CA ILE A 48 6.77 8.69 3.51
C ILE A 48 5.96 9.85 4.12
N ILE A 49 5.33 9.67 5.28
CA ILE A 49 4.47 10.71 5.91
C ILE A 49 5.17 12.07 5.99
N LEU A 50 6.39 12.10 6.53
CA LEU A 50 7.12 13.35 6.74
C LEU A 50 7.43 14.09 5.43
N ASP A 51 7.73 13.36 4.37
CA ASP A 51 8.03 13.96 3.07
C ASP A 51 6.76 14.48 2.39
N PHE A 52 5.64 13.75 2.52
CA PHE A 52 4.34 14.23 2.10
C PHE A 52 3.95 15.52 2.82
N GLU A 53 4.03 15.54 4.16
CA GLU A 53 3.69 16.70 4.98
C GLU A 53 4.55 17.93 4.66
N LYS A 54 5.87 17.72 4.47
CA LYS A 54 6.80 18.80 4.09
C LYS A 54 6.50 19.36 2.70
N SER A 55 6.15 18.48 1.74
CA SER A 55 5.96 18.91 0.34
C SER A 55 4.61 19.57 0.10
N THR A 56 3.59 19.27 0.91
CA THR A 56 2.21 19.74 0.68
C THR A 56 1.69 20.69 1.76
N GLY A 57 2.32 20.74 2.93
CA GLY A 57 1.82 21.44 4.10
C GLY A 57 0.63 20.77 4.80
N HIS A 58 0.06 19.71 4.23
CA HIS A 58 -0.99 18.92 4.88
C HIS A 58 -0.42 18.08 6.04
N LYS A 59 -1.30 17.66 6.95
CA LYS A 59 -0.99 16.70 8.02
C LYS A 59 -1.72 15.40 7.77
N LEU A 60 -1.11 14.28 8.13
CA LEU A 60 -1.67 12.95 7.93
C LEU A 60 -1.78 12.19 9.25
N THR A 61 -3.01 11.85 9.65
CA THR A 61 -3.27 10.94 10.76
C THR A 61 -3.67 9.58 10.20
N VAL A 62 -2.98 8.50 10.59
CA VAL A 62 -3.18 7.18 10.02
C VAL A 62 -3.69 6.19 11.07
N ALA A 63 -4.73 5.45 10.70
CA ALA A 63 -5.23 4.32 11.47
C ALA A 63 -5.10 3.02 10.65
N TYR A 64 -4.37 2.05 11.17
CA TYR A 64 -4.09 0.79 10.48
C TYR A 64 -5.06 -0.33 10.85
N GLY A 65 -5.17 -1.32 9.95
CA GLY A 65 -5.91 -2.56 10.13
C GLY A 65 -5.71 -3.51 8.94
N THR A 66 -6.25 -4.72 9.00
CA THR A 66 -6.25 -5.61 7.82
C THR A 66 -7.05 -4.98 6.68
N ALA A 67 -6.81 -5.39 5.43
CA ALA A 67 -7.51 -4.84 4.28
C ALA A 67 -9.04 -4.95 4.40
N GLY A 68 -9.56 -6.06 4.93
CA GLY A 68 -10.98 -6.24 5.22
C GLY A 68 -11.46 -5.34 6.35
N ALA A 69 -10.72 -5.30 7.47
CA ALA A 69 -11.10 -4.50 8.64
C ALA A 69 -11.20 -3.01 8.33
N VAL A 70 -10.24 -2.42 7.59
CA VAL A 70 -10.30 -1.00 7.21
C VAL A 70 -11.48 -0.71 6.28
N ALA A 71 -11.80 -1.62 5.37
CA ALA A 71 -12.98 -1.46 4.51
C ALA A 71 -14.29 -1.56 5.31
N ASP A 72 -14.37 -2.45 6.28
CA ASP A 72 -15.55 -2.59 7.15
C ASP A 72 -15.75 -1.37 8.05
N ARG A 73 -14.67 -0.77 8.55
CA ARG A 73 -14.71 0.49 9.31
C ARG A 73 -15.32 1.62 8.47
N VAL A 74 -14.86 1.79 7.22
CA VAL A 74 -15.41 2.78 6.29
C VAL A 74 -16.87 2.47 5.95
N GLN A 75 -17.21 1.20 5.72
CA GLN A 75 -18.60 0.79 5.46
C GLN A 75 -19.53 1.16 6.63
N LYS A 76 -19.06 1.02 7.87
CA LYS A 76 -19.79 1.38 9.10
C LYS A 76 -19.81 2.88 9.36
N GLY A 77 -19.19 3.71 8.54
CA GLY A 77 -19.22 5.16 8.63
C GLY A 77 -18.15 5.77 9.53
N GLU A 78 -17.02 5.09 9.74
CA GLU A 78 -15.89 5.70 10.44
C GLU A 78 -15.43 6.98 9.74
N ALA A 79 -15.22 8.03 10.52
CA ALA A 79 -14.80 9.32 9.99
C ALA A 79 -13.37 9.26 9.44
N ALA A 80 -13.25 9.32 8.11
CA ALA A 80 -12.00 9.35 7.38
C ALA A 80 -12.14 10.22 6.13
N ASP A 81 -11.01 10.62 5.54
CA ASP A 81 -10.96 11.36 4.28
C ASP A 81 -10.56 10.46 3.12
N ILE A 82 -9.73 9.47 3.41
CA ILE A 82 -9.22 8.53 2.43
C ILE A 82 -9.03 7.14 3.07
N VAL A 83 -9.32 6.11 2.32
CA VAL A 83 -9.01 4.73 2.67
C VAL A 83 -8.01 4.16 1.67
N ILE A 84 -7.02 3.41 2.15
CA ILE A 84 -6.13 2.60 1.29
C ILE A 84 -6.31 1.14 1.67
N SER A 85 -6.75 0.33 0.72
CA SER A 85 -6.99 -1.09 0.94
C SER A 85 -6.68 -1.90 -0.32
N SER A 86 -6.86 -3.22 -0.25
CA SER A 86 -6.75 -4.06 -1.43
C SER A 86 -7.81 -3.69 -2.46
N VAL A 87 -7.46 -3.84 -3.75
CA VAL A 87 -8.34 -3.50 -4.88
C VAL A 87 -9.75 -4.07 -4.72
N PRO A 88 -9.97 -5.35 -4.37
CA PRO A 88 -11.33 -5.87 -4.18
C PRO A 88 -12.11 -5.15 -3.08
N MET A 89 -11.44 -4.67 -2.03
CA MET A 89 -12.08 -3.93 -0.94
C MET A 89 -12.48 -2.51 -1.38
N ILE A 90 -11.62 -1.83 -2.15
CA ILE A 90 -11.96 -0.53 -2.73
C ILE A 90 -13.12 -0.66 -3.70
N ASP A 91 -13.15 -1.69 -4.57
CA ASP A 91 -14.27 -1.96 -5.47
C ASP A 91 -15.59 -2.14 -4.72
N ARG A 92 -15.55 -2.90 -3.63
CA ARG A 92 -16.71 -3.09 -2.75
C ARG A 92 -17.21 -1.77 -2.18
N LEU A 93 -16.32 -0.92 -1.67
CA LEU A 93 -16.66 0.38 -1.11
C LEU A 93 -17.21 1.34 -2.17
N GLN A 94 -16.64 1.29 -3.39
CA GLN A 94 -17.12 2.09 -4.51
C GLN A 94 -18.52 1.66 -4.95
N ALA A 95 -18.78 0.36 -5.06
CA ALA A 95 -20.10 -0.18 -5.38
C ALA A 95 -21.17 0.21 -4.33
N GLN A 96 -20.74 0.44 -3.09
CA GLN A 96 -21.61 0.90 -1.98
C GLN A 96 -21.72 2.43 -1.89
N GLY A 97 -21.08 3.20 -2.79
CA GLY A 97 -21.07 4.67 -2.74
C GLY A 97 -20.31 5.26 -1.56
N LYS A 98 -19.44 4.49 -0.89
CA LYS A 98 -18.66 4.95 0.26
C LYS A 98 -17.40 5.71 -0.13
N VAL A 99 -16.87 5.43 -1.31
CA VAL A 99 -15.75 6.18 -1.91
C VAL A 99 -16.17 6.74 -3.26
N LEU A 100 -15.54 7.85 -3.64
CA LEU A 100 -15.81 8.50 -4.92
C LEU A 100 -15.49 7.56 -6.08
N ALA A 101 -16.33 7.61 -7.11
CA ALA A 101 -16.01 6.98 -8.39
C ALA A 101 -14.84 7.74 -9.06
N GLY A 102 -13.94 7.02 -9.70
CA GLY A 102 -12.80 7.61 -10.42
C GLY A 102 -11.89 6.53 -10.97
N ASP A 103 -10.85 6.95 -11.68
CA ASP A 103 -9.84 6.05 -12.20
C ASP A 103 -9.11 5.36 -11.04
N ARG A 104 -9.01 4.05 -11.15
CA ARG A 104 -8.32 3.24 -10.16
C ARG A 104 -6.81 3.43 -10.28
N VAL A 105 -6.19 4.00 -9.26
CA VAL A 105 -4.74 4.12 -9.15
C VAL A 105 -4.22 2.94 -8.32
N ILE A 106 -3.60 1.95 -8.96
CA ILE A 106 -2.85 0.90 -8.25
C ILE A 106 -1.44 1.43 -8.08
N PHE A 107 -1.05 1.78 -6.85
CA PHE A 107 0.24 2.40 -6.58
C PHE A 107 1.25 1.45 -5.93
N ALA A 108 0.81 0.29 -5.45
CA ALA A 108 1.65 -0.70 -4.80
C ALA A 108 1.07 -2.10 -4.96
N LYS A 109 1.93 -3.09 -5.07
CA LYS A 109 1.59 -4.51 -4.94
C LYS A 109 2.63 -5.22 -4.10
N VAL A 110 2.24 -6.24 -3.34
CA VAL A 110 3.14 -7.02 -2.50
C VAL A 110 2.77 -8.49 -2.54
N GLY A 111 3.79 -9.35 -2.63
CA GLY A 111 3.62 -10.80 -2.63
C GLY A 111 3.49 -11.39 -1.23
N VAL A 112 2.96 -12.60 -1.16
CA VAL A 112 3.01 -13.42 0.07
C VAL A 112 4.43 -13.97 0.22
N GLY A 113 4.99 -13.79 1.41
CA GLY A 113 6.28 -14.33 1.81
C GLY A 113 6.15 -15.46 2.82
N VAL A 114 7.18 -16.30 2.84
CA VAL A 114 7.42 -17.32 3.84
C VAL A 114 8.53 -16.83 4.76
N PHE A 115 8.36 -16.98 6.05
CA PHE A 115 9.37 -16.56 7.01
C PHE A 115 9.59 -17.60 8.10
N VAL A 116 10.77 -17.55 8.66
CA VAL A 116 11.24 -18.46 9.72
C VAL A 116 11.89 -17.66 10.84
N ARG A 117 12.17 -18.29 11.96
CA ARG A 117 13.01 -17.69 12.99
C ARG A 117 14.38 -17.33 12.40
N LYS A 118 14.91 -16.21 12.80
CA LYS A 118 16.22 -15.72 12.35
C LYS A 118 17.30 -16.79 12.53
N GLY A 119 18.03 -17.10 11.44
CA GLY A 119 19.07 -18.14 11.42
C GLY A 119 18.54 -19.58 11.35
N ALA A 120 17.24 -19.82 11.27
CA ALA A 120 16.72 -21.17 11.04
C ALA A 120 16.87 -21.59 9.57
N ALA A 121 16.84 -22.91 9.33
CA ALA A 121 16.87 -23.46 7.98
C ALA A 121 15.64 -22.99 7.19
N LYS A 122 15.87 -22.52 5.97
CA LYS A 122 14.80 -22.07 5.08
C LYS A 122 14.20 -23.24 4.33
N PRO A 123 12.85 -23.33 4.22
CA PRO A 123 12.21 -24.35 3.42
C PRO A 123 12.54 -24.17 1.93
N ASP A 124 12.53 -25.27 1.17
CA ASP A 124 12.71 -25.22 -0.29
C ASP A 124 11.48 -24.64 -0.97
N MET A 125 11.65 -23.44 -1.55
CA MET A 125 10.61 -22.66 -2.23
C MET A 125 10.81 -22.63 -3.75
N SER A 126 11.65 -23.50 -4.32
CA SER A 126 12.05 -23.48 -5.73
C SER A 126 10.91 -23.82 -6.71
N SER A 127 9.90 -24.56 -6.26
CA SER A 127 8.72 -24.94 -7.04
C SER A 127 7.49 -25.14 -6.14
N ALA A 128 6.31 -25.20 -6.77
CA ALA A 128 5.07 -25.53 -6.05
C ALA A 128 5.13 -26.90 -5.36
N ASP A 129 5.77 -27.89 -6.00
CA ASP A 129 5.93 -29.22 -5.42
C ASP A 129 6.93 -29.23 -4.28
N SER A 130 8.05 -28.50 -4.36
CA SER A 130 8.99 -28.33 -3.26
C SER A 130 8.32 -27.64 -2.08
N PHE A 131 7.56 -26.57 -2.34
CA PHE A 131 6.75 -25.88 -1.34
C PHE A 131 5.78 -26.84 -0.66
N LYS A 132 5.01 -27.61 -1.45
CA LYS A 132 4.06 -28.62 -0.91
C LYS A 132 4.76 -29.62 0.01
N ARG A 133 5.91 -30.17 -0.43
CA ARG A 133 6.71 -31.10 0.40
C ARG A 133 7.19 -30.44 1.69
N ALA A 134 7.70 -29.21 1.61
CA ALA A 134 8.16 -28.46 2.77
C ALA A 134 7.03 -28.24 3.78
N MET A 135 5.82 -27.90 3.31
CA MET A 135 4.65 -27.74 4.18
C MET A 135 4.24 -29.04 4.85
N LEU A 136 4.22 -30.15 4.11
CA LEU A 136 3.89 -31.46 4.68
C LEU A 136 4.93 -31.92 5.71
N ALA A 137 6.22 -31.58 5.50
CA ALA A 137 7.31 -31.91 6.42
C ALA A 137 7.37 -31.01 7.67
N ALA A 138 6.88 -29.78 7.59
CA ALA A 138 6.91 -28.83 8.70
C ALA A 138 6.10 -29.34 9.89
N ARG A 139 6.61 -29.15 11.11
CA ARG A 139 5.94 -29.52 12.36
C ARG A 139 4.75 -28.60 12.66
N THR A 140 4.93 -27.32 12.45
CA THR A 140 3.92 -26.29 12.73
C THR A 140 4.05 -25.15 11.71
N VAL A 141 2.91 -24.61 11.29
CA VAL A 141 2.85 -23.41 10.45
C VAL A 141 1.89 -22.41 11.05
N ALA A 142 2.09 -21.12 10.74
CA ALA A 142 1.14 -20.08 11.12
C ALA A 142 0.96 -19.04 9.99
N TYR A 143 -0.25 -18.52 9.92
CA TYR A 143 -0.58 -17.39 9.06
C TYR A 143 -1.74 -16.58 9.65
N PRO A 144 -1.97 -15.33 9.18
CA PRO A 144 -3.08 -14.51 9.64
C PRO A 144 -4.41 -15.22 9.51
N ASP A 145 -5.24 -15.15 10.57
CA ASP A 145 -6.58 -15.70 10.53
C ASP A 145 -7.39 -15.09 9.35
N PRO A 146 -7.88 -15.93 8.41
CA PRO A 146 -8.73 -15.46 7.32
C PRO A 146 -9.97 -14.67 7.79
N GLY A 147 -10.52 -15.04 8.94
CA GLY A 147 -11.65 -14.34 9.56
C GLY A 147 -11.36 -12.89 9.94
N GLY A 148 -10.10 -12.55 10.16
CA GLY A 148 -9.64 -11.18 10.40
C GLY A 148 -9.52 -10.32 9.14
N GLY A 149 -9.84 -10.83 7.93
CA GLY A 149 -9.83 -10.07 6.68
C GLY A 149 -8.43 -9.76 6.14
N GLY A 150 -7.38 -10.45 6.61
CA GLY A 150 -6.01 -10.33 6.11
C GLY A 150 -5.84 -11.03 4.77
N ALA A 151 -5.39 -10.29 3.74
CA ALA A 151 -5.26 -10.82 2.38
C ALA A 151 -4.33 -12.03 2.29
N SER A 152 -3.20 -12.03 3.00
CA SER A 152 -2.25 -13.15 3.03
C SER A 152 -2.85 -14.40 3.67
N GLY A 153 -3.57 -14.26 4.78
CA GLY A 153 -4.21 -15.38 5.46
C GLY A 153 -5.29 -16.04 4.62
N ILE A 154 -6.16 -15.22 4.01
CA ILE A 154 -7.20 -15.70 3.08
C ILE A 154 -6.55 -16.47 1.93
N TYR A 155 -5.50 -15.91 1.34
CA TYR A 155 -4.83 -16.56 0.21
C TYR A 155 -4.15 -17.88 0.62
N VAL A 156 -3.39 -17.90 1.74
CA VAL A 156 -2.68 -19.12 2.19
C VAL A 156 -3.68 -20.23 2.48
N SER A 157 -4.79 -19.94 3.15
CA SER A 157 -5.86 -20.92 3.39
C SER A 157 -6.36 -21.55 2.08
N THR A 158 -6.72 -20.71 1.11
CA THR A 158 -7.16 -21.18 -0.22
C THR A 158 -6.06 -21.94 -0.98
N LEU A 159 -4.79 -21.53 -0.83
CA LEU A 159 -3.66 -22.20 -1.47
C LEU A 159 -3.50 -23.63 -0.93
N LEU A 160 -3.60 -23.84 0.38
CA LEU A 160 -3.51 -25.19 0.97
C LEU A 160 -4.64 -26.10 0.46
N GLU A 161 -5.84 -25.56 0.27
CA GLU A 161 -6.96 -26.28 -0.37
C GLU A 161 -6.65 -26.64 -1.84
N ARG A 162 -6.19 -25.69 -2.64
CA ARG A 162 -5.82 -25.91 -4.05
C ARG A 162 -4.70 -26.92 -4.23
N LEU A 163 -3.76 -26.98 -3.29
CA LEU A 163 -2.67 -27.97 -3.27
C LEU A 163 -3.13 -29.34 -2.76
N GLY A 164 -4.37 -29.47 -2.27
CA GLY A 164 -4.91 -30.71 -1.74
C GLY A 164 -4.26 -31.17 -0.44
N ILE A 165 -3.74 -30.23 0.37
CA ILE A 165 -3.06 -30.54 1.65
C ILE A 165 -3.74 -29.89 2.87
N ALA A 166 -4.87 -29.24 2.70
CA ALA A 166 -5.54 -28.54 3.79
C ALA A 166 -5.86 -29.45 4.98
N ALA A 167 -6.28 -30.70 4.73
CA ALA A 167 -6.57 -31.68 5.78
C ALA A 167 -5.31 -32.05 6.59
N ASP A 168 -4.18 -32.29 5.91
CA ASP A 168 -2.89 -32.63 6.55
C ASP A 168 -2.32 -31.44 7.33
N MET A 169 -2.58 -30.22 6.84
CA MET A 169 -2.07 -28.99 7.46
C MET A 169 -2.90 -28.56 8.67
N LYS A 170 -4.21 -28.85 8.69
CA LYS A 170 -5.13 -28.40 9.75
C LYS A 170 -4.62 -28.68 11.18
N PRO A 171 -4.15 -29.88 11.55
CA PRO A 171 -3.71 -30.17 12.93
C PRO A 171 -2.43 -29.43 13.35
N LYS A 172 -1.65 -28.90 12.41
CA LYS A 172 -0.38 -28.23 12.66
C LYS A 172 -0.39 -26.74 12.26
N THR A 173 -1.55 -26.19 11.90
CA THR A 173 -1.74 -24.79 11.55
C THR A 173 -2.24 -23.99 12.73
N LYS A 174 -1.57 -22.88 13.03
CA LYS A 174 -2.03 -21.85 13.96
C LYS A 174 -2.51 -20.62 13.17
N LEU A 175 -3.77 -20.26 13.36
CA LEU A 175 -4.34 -19.03 12.84
C LEU A 175 -4.12 -17.95 13.90
N LEU A 176 -3.36 -16.91 13.57
CA LEU A 176 -2.92 -15.88 14.51
C LEU A 176 -3.24 -14.48 13.96
N PRO A 177 -3.47 -13.47 14.82
CA PRO A 177 -3.54 -12.09 14.34
C PRO A 177 -2.19 -11.67 13.73
N PRO A 178 -2.17 -10.85 12.66
CA PRO A 178 -0.95 -10.37 11.99
C PRO A 178 -0.27 -9.26 12.82
N THR A 179 0.11 -9.56 14.04
CA THR A 179 0.69 -8.68 15.05
C THR A 179 1.95 -9.34 15.61
N GLU A 180 2.50 -8.78 16.69
CA GLU A 180 3.61 -9.38 17.45
C GLU A 180 3.32 -10.84 17.85
N VAL A 181 2.04 -11.24 17.97
CA VAL A 181 1.67 -12.63 18.32
C VAL A 181 2.12 -13.60 17.23
N LEU A 182 1.89 -13.29 15.95
CA LEU A 182 2.34 -14.12 14.83
C LEU A 182 3.87 -14.19 14.77
N TYR A 183 4.53 -13.04 14.80
CA TYR A 183 6.00 -12.96 14.67
C TYR A 183 6.71 -13.50 15.91
N GLY A 184 6.18 -13.23 17.09
CA GLY A 184 6.69 -13.75 18.36
C GLY A 184 6.64 -15.28 18.44
N SER A 185 5.59 -15.92 17.94
CA SER A 185 5.48 -17.38 17.90
C SER A 185 6.52 -18.04 16.99
N ILE A 186 6.94 -17.37 15.91
CA ILE A 186 8.02 -17.84 15.05
C ILE A 186 9.38 -17.55 15.70
N ALA A 187 9.56 -16.36 16.28
CA ALA A 187 10.81 -15.97 16.93
C ALA A 187 11.14 -16.86 18.14
N SER A 188 10.15 -17.29 18.92
CA SER A 188 10.32 -18.24 20.03
C SER A 188 10.61 -19.68 19.57
N GLY A 189 10.21 -20.02 18.33
CA GLY A 189 10.27 -21.38 17.80
C GLY A 189 9.04 -22.25 18.11
N ASP A 190 7.98 -21.68 18.69
CA ASP A 190 6.69 -22.36 18.89
C ASP A 190 5.99 -22.69 17.57
N VAL A 191 6.32 -21.93 16.55
CA VAL A 191 5.93 -22.15 15.16
C VAL A 191 7.18 -22.18 14.28
N GLU A 192 7.24 -23.13 13.37
CA GLU A 192 8.40 -23.34 12.51
C GLU A 192 8.39 -22.42 11.29
N ILE A 193 7.25 -22.31 10.61
CA ILE A 193 7.10 -21.56 9.36
C ILE A 193 5.91 -20.60 9.47
N GLY A 194 6.15 -19.34 9.12
CA GLY A 194 5.13 -18.30 9.06
C GLY A 194 4.88 -17.80 7.64
N PHE A 195 3.68 -17.27 7.42
CA PHE A 195 3.29 -16.60 6.18
C PHE A 195 2.69 -15.24 6.48
N ASN A 196 3.11 -14.24 5.73
CA ASN A 196 2.45 -12.94 5.70
C ASN A 196 2.86 -12.17 4.43
N GLN A 197 2.41 -10.92 4.27
CA GLN A 197 2.90 -10.03 3.23
C GLN A 197 4.40 -9.76 3.42
N ILE A 198 5.17 -9.76 2.32
CA ILE A 198 6.63 -9.56 2.37
C ILE A 198 6.98 -8.25 3.08
N SER A 199 6.23 -7.18 2.86
CA SER A 199 6.46 -5.87 3.50
C SER A 199 6.38 -5.92 5.02
N GLU A 200 5.43 -6.69 5.55
CA GLU A 200 5.25 -6.86 7.00
C GLU A 200 6.36 -7.73 7.60
N ILE A 201 6.79 -8.78 6.89
CA ILE A 201 7.90 -9.65 7.32
C ILE A 201 9.21 -8.87 7.38
N LEU A 202 9.52 -8.07 6.35
CA LEU A 202 10.75 -7.28 6.28
C LEU A 202 10.85 -6.19 7.37
N ALA A 203 9.72 -5.79 7.93
CA ALA A 203 9.68 -4.85 9.05
C ALA A 203 9.99 -5.49 10.41
N GLN A 204 10.10 -6.83 10.49
CA GLN A 204 10.28 -7.56 11.75
C GLN A 204 11.73 -8.01 11.96
N PRO A 205 12.45 -7.45 12.94
CA PRO A 205 13.86 -7.79 13.15
C PRO A 205 14.10 -9.16 13.75
N THR A 206 13.08 -9.79 14.33
CA THR A 206 13.16 -11.06 15.07
C THR A 206 12.99 -12.30 14.19
N VAL A 207 12.51 -12.12 12.98
CA VAL A 207 12.31 -13.20 12.01
C VAL A 207 13.11 -12.94 10.73
N GLU A 208 13.16 -13.92 9.84
CA GLU A 208 13.88 -13.84 8.58
C GLU A 208 12.98 -14.29 7.43
N LEU A 209 12.91 -13.48 6.38
CA LEU A 209 12.25 -13.85 5.14
C LEU A 209 12.98 -15.04 4.52
N ALA A 210 12.32 -16.18 4.41
CA ALA A 210 12.85 -17.34 3.70
C ALA A 210 12.81 -17.12 2.18
N GLY A 211 11.75 -16.47 1.70
CA GLY A 211 11.55 -16.09 0.29
C GLY A 211 10.08 -15.83 -0.03
N PRO A 212 9.79 -15.37 -1.25
CA PRO A 212 8.43 -15.32 -1.76
C PRO A 212 7.88 -16.73 -1.97
N LEU A 213 6.58 -16.90 -2.06
CA LEU A 213 6.00 -18.14 -2.59
C LEU A 213 6.53 -18.42 -4.00
N PRO A 214 6.65 -19.69 -4.42
CA PRO A 214 7.01 -20.03 -5.80
C PRO A 214 6.10 -19.32 -6.80
N SER A 215 6.64 -18.86 -7.93
CA SER A 215 5.93 -18.04 -8.92
C SER A 215 4.60 -18.67 -9.39
N ALA A 216 4.57 -19.99 -9.54
CA ALA A 216 3.36 -20.73 -9.94
C ALA A 216 2.21 -20.67 -8.92
N VAL A 217 2.51 -20.32 -7.67
CA VAL A 217 1.54 -20.23 -6.57
C VAL A 217 1.66 -18.92 -5.79
N GLN A 218 2.34 -17.92 -6.37
CA GLN A 218 2.41 -16.58 -5.77
C GLN A 218 1.10 -15.84 -5.94
N ASN A 219 0.79 -14.99 -4.99
CA ASN A 219 -0.30 -14.04 -5.08
C ASN A 219 0.19 -12.66 -4.68
N TYR A 220 -0.21 -11.68 -5.46
CA TYR A 220 0.10 -10.28 -5.19
C TYR A 220 -1.16 -9.55 -4.74
N THR A 221 -1.11 -8.99 -3.54
CA THR A 221 -2.11 -8.04 -3.11
C THR A 221 -1.81 -6.68 -3.74
N GLN A 222 -2.73 -6.17 -4.54
CA GLN A 222 -2.67 -4.83 -5.13
C GLN A 222 -3.43 -3.86 -4.24
N PHE A 223 -2.86 -2.67 -4.01
CA PHE A 223 -3.43 -1.62 -3.18
C PHE A 223 -3.83 -0.40 -4.00
N ALA A 224 -5.00 0.12 -3.68
CA ALA A 224 -5.55 1.33 -4.28
C ALA A 224 -6.13 2.25 -3.19
N PRO A 225 -6.09 3.57 -3.39
CA PRO A 225 -6.78 4.53 -2.56
C PRO A 225 -8.25 4.66 -2.96
N GLY A 226 -9.09 5.02 -2.00
CA GLY A 226 -10.46 5.46 -2.22
C GLY A 226 -10.72 6.73 -1.41
N ILE A 227 -11.06 7.84 -2.07
CA ILE A 227 -11.43 9.08 -1.38
C ILE A 227 -12.85 8.91 -0.85
N ILE A 228 -13.05 9.18 0.43
CA ILE A 228 -14.35 8.98 1.09
C ILE A 228 -15.39 9.95 0.48
N ALA A 229 -16.56 9.41 0.13
CA ALA A 229 -17.67 10.22 -0.36
C ALA A 229 -18.14 11.19 0.74
N GLY A 230 -18.18 12.49 0.41
CA GLY A 230 -18.53 13.54 1.38
C GLY A 230 -17.38 14.02 2.26
N SER A 231 -16.14 13.60 2.04
CA SER A 231 -14.98 14.20 2.72
C SER A 231 -14.86 15.69 2.39
N ASN A 232 -14.64 16.51 3.43
CA ASN A 232 -14.35 17.93 3.28
C ASN A 232 -12.90 18.21 2.83
N HIS A 233 -12.04 17.19 2.81
CA HIS A 233 -10.62 17.26 2.46
C HIS A 233 -10.29 16.49 1.18
N ALA A 234 -11.24 16.36 0.26
CA ALA A 234 -11.06 15.55 -0.96
C ALA A 234 -9.88 16.03 -1.82
N ASP A 235 -9.59 17.34 -1.89
CA ASP A 235 -8.45 17.84 -2.65
C ASP A 235 -7.11 17.49 -2.00
N ALA A 236 -7.03 17.59 -0.67
CA ALA A 236 -5.85 17.15 0.08
C ALA A 236 -5.66 15.62 -0.02
N ALA A 237 -6.75 14.85 -0.03
CA ALA A 237 -6.70 13.40 -0.29
C ALA A 237 -6.19 13.09 -1.70
N ARG A 238 -6.58 13.87 -2.73
CA ARG A 238 -6.02 13.75 -4.10
C ARG A 238 -4.52 14.06 -4.14
N ALA A 239 -4.06 15.04 -3.37
CA ALA A 239 -2.63 15.34 -3.25
C ALA A 239 -1.86 14.14 -2.67
N LEU A 240 -2.41 13.43 -1.67
CA LEU A 240 -1.82 12.19 -1.16
C LEU A 240 -1.78 11.10 -2.23
N VAL A 241 -2.85 10.89 -2.98
CA VAL A 241 -2.89 9.91 -4.09
C VAL A 241 -1.81 10.20 -5.13
N ALA A 242 -1.67 11.46 -5.53
CA ALA A 242 -0.63 11.89 -6.46
C ALA A 242 0.78 11.66 -5.90
N PHE A 243 0.99 11.97 -4.61
CA PHE A 243 2.27 11.77 -3.93
C PHE A 243 2.67 10.30 -3.86
N LEU A 244 1.74 9.40 -3.56
CA LEU A 244 1.99 7.94 -3.52
C LEU A 244 2.48 7.39 -4.86
N SER A 245 2.14 8.04 -5.97
CA SER A 245 2.61 7.69 -7.31
C SER A 245 3.92 8.39 -7.71
N SER A 246 4.48 9.24 -6.84
CA SER A 246 5.72 9.96 -7.11
C SER A 246 6.95 9.04 -7.11
N PRO A 247 8.04 9.39 -7.82
CA PRO A 247 9.27 8.61 -7.80
C PRO A 247 9.85 8.40 -6.40
N LEU A 248 9.70 9.39 -5.51
CA LEU A 248 10.17 9.30 -4.12
C LEU A 248 9.38 8.23 -3.36
N ALA A 249 8.04 8.30 -3.37
CA ALA A 249 7.19 7.33 -2.70
C ALA A 249 7.38 5.92 -3.27
N GLN A 250 7.52 5.79 -4.60
CA GLN A 250 7.77 4.51 -5.26
C GLN A 250 9.12 3.90 -4.87
N ALA A 251 10.17 4.71 -4.71
CA ALA A 251 11.46 4.23 -4.21
C ALA A 251 11.37 3.69 -2.78
N VAL A 252 10.61 4.37 -1.90
CA VAL A 252 10.38 3.90 -0.53
C VAL A 252 9.56 2.61 -0.53
N LEU A 253 8.47 2.54 -1.30
CA LEU A 253 7.65 1.32 -1.45
C LEU A 253 8.52 0.13 -1.86
N LYS A 254 9.35 0.31 -2.89
CA LYS A 254 10.28 -0.74 -3.35
C LYS A 254 11.26 -1.18 -2.25
N ALA A 255 11.84 -0.24 -1.51
CA ALA A 255 12.74 -0.55 -0.39
C ALA A 255 12.04 -1.30 0.75
N LYS A 256 10.72 -1.21 0.85
CA LYS A 256 9.87 -1.91 1.83
C LYS A 256 9.26 -3.22 1.30
N GLY A 257 9.71 -3.70 0.12
CA GLY A 257 9.28 -5.00 -0.44
C GLY A 257 8.03 -4.95 -1.31
N PHE A 258 7.60 -3.78 -1.75
CA PHE A 258 6.56 -3.61 -2.76
C PHE A 258 7.14 -3.59 -4.17
N GLU A 259 6.28 -3.87 -5.16
CA GLU A 259 6.56 -3.81 -6.59
C GLU A 259 5.64 -2.78 -7.26
#